data_67456fd23f8914ac89eafc37f821c892
#
_entry.id   67456fd23f8914ac89eafc37f821c892
#
_cell.length_a   1.000
_cell.length_b   1.000
_cell.length_c   1.000
_cell.angle_alpha   90.00
_cell.angle_beta   90.00
_cell.angle_gamma   90.00
#
_symmetry.space_group_name_H-M   'P 1'
#
loop_
_entity.id
_entity.type
_entity.pdbx_description
1 polymer ?
#
loop_
_entity_poly.entity_id
_entity_poly.type
_entity_poly.pdbx_seq_one_letter_code
_entity_poly.pdbx_strand_id
1 'polypeptide(L)'
;MILRFQDYRGDVREECDVCVIGSGAGGAVAAKELAEKGLSVVVLEEGGYYTPDDWNGKPMFSLTRMWRDGGLTGSMGNPPVSITLGKCVGGTTAINSATCFRTPESVLAKWREELGLIHLTNEYLDPLFKRVEKEIHVTTLPWEVLGACARIVRRGCERLGLNCRPLRHNVKRCRGAGTCQFGCPDGRKQSTDVSYIPKAVAAGARVYANCRAERILFKGGTAVGVRGSIVDPERDDRKVYTIEVRSRVVVAACGTLLTPQLLRRSGVRSPHIGRHLQVHPAGRVCALMKEKVEGWKGVSQGAYIDDFHGQGIALEGIFIHPSILLSALPGVGWEHKEIAVLFPHIAAFGVMVHDSSEGRVYPWMPSRLILSSYMIRKTDIEIFKRGIAFMSLIFMAAGAVKIYTGISSFPVLETPEDADRLLSADVKPNHFEILAFHPLGTCRMAANPRLGAVSPRGQVFGCRGLYVADGSVVPTSLGVNPQVTIMTLATHIAEGIALTLT
;
A
#
# COMPACT_ATOMS: atom_id res chain seq x y z
N MET A 1 -10.61 -18.25 -15.37
CA MET A 1 -11.93 -17.97 -14.76
C MET A 1 -11.75 -17.33 -13.39
N ILE A 2 -12.77 -16.60 -12.88
CA ILE A 2 -12.78 -16.08 -11.49
C ILE A 2 -14.01 -16.68 -10.82
N LEU A 3 -13.81 -17.43 -9.72
CA LEU A 3 -14.90 -17.98 -8.92
C LEU A 3 -15.17 -17.05 -7.74
N ARG A 4 -16.44 -16.71 -7.53
CA ARG A 4 -16.95 -15.95 -6.38
C ARG A 4 -17.53 -16.92 -5.34
N PHE A 5 -17.83 -16.44 -4.13
CA PHE A 5 -18.37 -17.29 -3.06
C PHE A 5 -19.60 -18.12 -3.49
N GLN A 6 -20.53 -17.51 -4.22
CA GLN A 6 -21.75 -18.18 -4.68
C GLN A 6 -21.52 -19.28 -5.74
N ASP A 7 -20.31 -19.38 -6.32
CA ASP A 7 -20.01 -20.39 -7.35
C ASP A 7 -19.56 -21.73 -6.75
N TYR A 8 -19.15 -21.73 -5.48
CA TYR A 8 -18.69 -22.96 -4.80
C TYR A 8 -19.86 -23.87 -4.43
N ARG A 9 -19.67 -25.18 -4.62
CA ARG A 9 -20.67 -26.22 -4.32
C ARG A 9 -20.17 -27.31 -3.37
N GLY A 10 -18.90 -27.23 -2.93
CA GLY A 10 -18.25 -28.21 -2.07
C GLY A 10 -16.76 -27.96 -1.93
N ASP A 11 -16.06 -28.92 -1.35
CA ASP A 11 -14.60 -28.91 -1.24
C ASP A 11 -13.95 -28.90 -2.63
N VAL A 12 -12.84 -28.17 -2.75
CA VAL A 12 -12.11 -27.97 -4.01
C VAL A 12 -10.75 -28.67 -3.95
N ARG A 13 -10.40 -29.39 -5.01
CA ARG A 13 -9.06 -29.94 -5.22
C ARG A 13 -8.56 -29.51 -6.59
N GLU A 14 -7.36 -28.94 -6.62
CA GLU A 14 -6.71 -28.40 -7.80
C GLU A 14 -5.29 -28.92 -7.95
N GLU A 15 -4.82 -28.93 -9.18
CA GLU A 15 -3.43 -29.18 -9.53
C GLU A 15 -2.97 -28.14 -10.55
N CYS A 16 -1.74 -27.60 -10.38
CA CYS A 16 -1.17 -26.57 -11.23
C CYS A 16 0.36 -26.56 -11.14
N ASP A 17 1.01 -25.84 -12.05
CA ASP A 17 2.45 -25.58 -11.94
C ASP A 17 2.74 -24.60 -10.81
N VAL A 18 1.95 -23.53 -10.71
CA VAL A 18 2.18 -22.46 -9.73
C VAL A 18 0.89 -22.11 -8.98
N CYS A 19 0.94 -22.20 -7.65
CA CYS A 19 -0.10 -21.68 -6.77
C CYS A 19 0.35 -20.32 -6.22
N VAL A 20 -0.39 -19.25 -6.55
CA VAL A 20 -0.16 -17.89 -6.07
C VAL A 20 -1.15 -17.59 -4.95
N ILE A 21 -0.68 -17.08 -3.81
CA ILE A 21 -1.51 -16.75 -2.65
C ILE A 21 -1.58 -15.23 -2.50
N GLY A 22 -2.74 -14.68 -2.82
CA GLY A 22 -3.02 -13.23 -2.88
C GLY A 22 -3.02 -12.70 -4.31
N SER A 23 -3.87 -11.72 -4.58
CA SER A 23 -4.09 -11.10 -5.90
C SER A 23 -3.74 -9.61 -5.93
N GLY A 24 -3.01 -9.12 -4.93
CA GLY A 24 -2.54 -7.74 -4.84
C GLY A 24 -1.42 -7.39 -5.82
N ALA A 25 -0.70 -6.30 -5.56
CA ALA A 25 0.34 -5.74 -6.44
C ALA A 25 1.41 -6.76 -6.88
N GLY A 26 1.78 -7.71 -6.02
CA GLY A 26 2.78 -8.73 -6.38
C GLY A 26 2.15 -9.99 -6.95
N GLY A 27 1.13 -10.55 -6.28
CA GLY A 27 0.54 -11.83 -6.68
C GLY A 27 -0.15 -11.80 -8.04
N ALA A 28 -0.88 -10.73 -8.37
CA ALA A 28 -1.50 -10.57 -9.68
C ALA A 28 -0.47 -10.47 -10.81
N VAL A 29 0.64 -9.75 -10.55
CA VAL A 29 1.77 -9.66 -11.48
C VAL A 29 2.38 -11.04 -11.70
N ALA A 30 2.71 -11.76 -10.63
CA ALA A 30 3.27 -13.12 -10.75
C ALA A 30 2.32 -14.06 -11.50
N ALA A 31 1.01 -14.00 -11.20
CA ALA A 31 0.01 -14.83 -11.87
C ALA A 31 -0.04 -14.57 -13.38
N LYS A 32 -0.08 -13.30 -13.81
CA LYS A 32 -0.11 -12.94 -15.23
C LYS A 32 1.18 -13.31 -15.94
N GLU A 33 2.32 -12.94 -15.39
CA GLU A 33 3.63 -13.21 -16.01
C GLU A 33 3.90 -14.71 -16.19
N LEU A 34 3.48 -15.55 -15.25
CA LEU A 34 3.64 -17.00 -15.32
C LEU A 34 2.61 -17.66 -16.26
N ALA A 35 1.34 -17.23 -16.22
CA ALA A 35 0.32 -17.75 -17.10
C ALA A 35 0.61 -17.44 -18.58
N GLU A 36 1.08 -16.23 -18.91
CA GLU A 36 1.47 -15.85 -20.26
C GLU A 36 2.67 -16.64 -20.80
N LYS A 37 3.45 -17.27 -19.92
CA LYS A 37 4.52 -18.23 -20.30
C LYS A 37 4.04 -19.67 -20.45
N GLY A 38 2.72 -19.89 -20.44
CA GLY A 38 2.10 -21.21 -20.63
C GLY A 38 2.04 -22.09 -19.40
N LEU A 39 2.41 -21.57 -18.20
CA LEU A 39 2.29 -22.31 -16.95
C LEU A 39 0.85 -22.30 -16.45
N SER A 40 0.38 -23.43 -15.91
CA SER A 40 -0.91 -23.52 -15.25
C SER A 40 -0.84 -22.83 -13.89
N VAL A 41 -1.69 -21.79 -13.68
CA VAL A 41 -1.66 -20.94 -12.48
C VAL A 41 -3.01 -20.99 -11.76
N VAL A 42 -2.96 -21.21 -10.44
CA VAL A 42 -4.10 -21.04 -9.52
C VAL A 42 -3.79 -19.89 -8.58
N VAL A 43 -4.73 -18.96 -8.43
CA VAL A 43 -4.65 -17.83 -7.50
C VAL A 43 -5.68 -17.99 -6.40
N LEU A 44 -5.25 -17.93 -5.13
CA LEU A 44 -6.12 -17.95 -3.96
C LEU A 44 -6.19 -16.55 -3.35
N GLU A 45 -7.38 -15.95 -3.34
CA GLU A 45 -7.61 -14.62 -2.74
C GLU A 45 -8.61 -14.70 -1.59
N GLU A 46 -8.22 -14.20 -0.41
CA GLU A 46 -9.08 -14.24 0.79
C GLU A 46 -10.33 -13.37 0.66
N GLY A 47 -10.22 -12.23 -0.04
CA GLY A 47 -11.33 -11.29 -0.23
C GLY A 47 -12.22 -11.62 -1.41
N GLY A 48 -13.34 -10.91 -1.51
CA GLY A 48 -14.30 -11.03 -2.60
C GLY A 48 -13.79 -10.39 -3.90
N TYR A 49 -14.40 -10.77 -5.02
CA TYR A 49 -14.23 -10.10 -6.31
C TYR A 49 -15.36 -9.11 -6.55
N TYR A 50 -15.00 -7.84 -6.68
CA TYR A 50 -15.92 -6.72 -6.87
C TYR A 50 -15.60 -5.98 -8.17
N THR A 51 -16.63 -5.56 -8.89
CA THR A 51 -16.54 -4.81 -10.14
C THR A 51 -17.14 -3.42 -9.96
N PRO A 52 -16.96 -2.50 -10.93
CA PRO A 52 -17.63 -1.19 -10.86
C PRO A 52 -19.14 -1.26 -10.61
N ASP A 53 -19.82 -2.31 -11.08
CA ASP A 53 -21.26 -2.51 -10.87
C ASP A 53 -21.62 -2.85 -9.41
N ASP A 54 -20.68 -3.41 -8.65
CA ASP A 54 -20.85 -3.70 -7.22
C ASP A 54 -20.67 -2.45 -6.36
N TRP A 55 -19.99 -1.41 -6.87
CA TRP A 55 -19.63 -0.21 -6.11
C TRP A 55 -20.72 0.85 -6.24
N ASN A 56 -21.38 1.14 -5.16
CA ASN A 56 -22.46 2.13 -5.11
C ASN A 56 -21.96 3.57 -4.83
N GLY A 57 -20.63 3.81 -4.90
CA GLY A 57 -20.01 5.11 -4.60
C GLY A 57 -20.01 5.49 -3.12
N LYS A 58 -20.52 4.62 -2.24
CA LYS A 58 -20.57 4.86 -0.79
C LYS A 58 -19.35 4.24 -0.10
N PRO A 59 -18.62 5.00 0.75
CA PRO A 59 -17.46 4.49 1.46
C PRO A 59 -17.73 3.23 2.28
N MET A 60 -18.92 3.12 2.89
CA MET A 60 -19.29 1.98 3.74
C MET A 60 -19.21 0.63 3.02
N PHE A 61 -19.60 0.56 1.74
CA PHE A 61 -19.44 -0.67 0.98
C PHE A 61 -17.96 -1.09 0.95
N SER A 62 -17.09 -0.18 0.57
CA SER A 62 -15.65 -0.49 0.45
C SER A 62 -15.01 -0.78 1.81
N LEU A 63 -15.32 -0.01 2.85
CA LEU A 63 -14.82 -0.24 4.21
C LEU A 63 -15.21 -1.63 4.73
N THR A 64 -16.44 -2.06 4.51
CA THR A 64 -16.91 -3.34 5.04
C THR A 64 -16.54 -4.54 4.18
N ARG A 65 -16.31 -4.36 2.86
CA ARG A 65 -16.11 -5.45 1.90
C ARG A 65 -14.71 -5.55 1.34
N MET A 66 -14.03 -4.40 1.15
CA MET A 66 -12.75 -4.34 0.45
C MET A 66 -11.57 -4.01 1.37
N TRP A 67 -11.82 -3.34 2.51
CA TRP A 67 -10.79 -3.02 3.48
C TRP A 67 -10.71 -4.10 4.54
N ARG A 68 -9.52 -4.54 4.86
CA ARG A 68 -9.32 -5.49 5.96
C ARG A 68 -9.75 -4.85 7.28
N ASP A 69 -10.58 -5.59 8.02
CA ASP A 69 -11.09 -5.18 9.33
C ASP A 69 -11.72 -3.76 9.33
N GLY A 70 -12.34 -3.36 8.22
CA GLY A 70 -12.92 -2.01 8.08
C GLY A 70 -11.90 -0.87 8.11
N GLY A 71 -10.60 -1.17 7.90
CA GLY A 71 -9.51 -0.20 8.01
C GLY A 71 -8.96 -0.03 9.44
N LEU A 72 -9.38 -0.87 10.39
CA LEU A 72 -8.96 -0.79 11.80
C LEU A 72 -7.69 -1.60 12.12
N THR A 73 -7.00 -2.12 11.11
CA THR A 73 -5.70 -2.78 11.32
C THR A 73 -4.67 -1.76 11.77
N GLY A 74 -3.89 -2.10 12.78
CA GLY A 74 -2.86 -1.20 13.32
C GLY A 74 -1.69 -1.92 13.95
N SER A 75 -0.69 -1.16 14.33
CA SER A 75 0.46 -1.66 15.09
C SER A 75 0.44 -1.11 16.51
N MET A 76 0.91 -1.90 17.46
CA MET A 76 1.26 -1.40 18.78
C MET A 76 2.46 -0.45 18.65
N GLY A 77 2.46 0.63 19.41
CA GLY A 77 3.53 1.61 19.40
C GLY A 77 3.18 2.84 20.22
N ASN A 78 4.08 3.81 20.24
CA ASN A 78 3.82 5.10 20.86
C ASN A 78 4.24 6.22 19.89
N PRO A 79 3.27 6.78 19.13
CA PRO A 79 1.84 6.41 19.10
C PRO A 79 1.59 5.07 18.39
N PRO A 80 0.39 4.48 18.53
CA PRO A 80 -0.03 3.39 17.66
C PRO A 80 -0.18 3.90 16.22
N VAL A 81 0.17 3.06 15.23
CA VAL A 81 0.10 3.42 13.82
C VAL A 81 -1.04 2.65 13.16
N SER A 82 -1.98 3.36 12.53
CA SER A 82 -3.02 2.74 11.71
C SER A 82 -2.44 2.31 10.38
N ILE A 83 -2.64 1.04 9.99
CA ILE A 83 -2.10 0.46 8.74
C ILE A 83 -3.25 -0.02 7.87
N THR A 84 -3.48 0.64 6.76
CA THR A 84 -4.58 0.29 5.84
C THR A 84 -4.20 -0.84 4.89
N LEU A 85 -5.05 -1.87 4.80
CA LEU A 85 -4.85 -3.04 3.95
C LEU A 85 -6.12 -3.37 3.16
N GLY A 86 -5.94 -3.85 1.92
CA GLY A 86 -7.02 -4.38 1.10
C GLY A 86 -7.28 -5.88 1.37
N LYS A 87 -8.56 -6.28 1.26
CA LYS A 87 -9.04 -7.67 1.33
C LYS A 87 -10.08 -7.87 0.23
N CYS A 88 -9.61 -7.96 -0.99
CA CYS A 88 -10.42 -8.19 -2.18
C CYS A 88 -9.51 -8.64 -3.33
N VAL A 89 -10.07 -9.17 -4.40
CA VAL A 89 -9.32 -9.36 -5.65
C VAL A 89 -8.77 -7.99 -6.08
N GLY A 90 -7.46 -7.93 -6.32
CA GLY A 90 -6.73 -6.67 -6.49
C GLY A 90 -6.00 -6.19 -5.22
N GLY A 91 -6.33 -6.73 -4.05
CA GLY A 91 -5.68 -6.37 -2.79
C GLY A 91 -5.70 -4.86 -2.53
N THR A 92 -4.64 -4.33 -1.94
CA THR A 92 -4.52 -2.88 -1.65
C THR A 92 -4.50 -2.01 -2.92
N THR A 93 -4.18 -2.56 -4.12
CA THR A 93 -4.26 -1.77 -5.36
C THR A 93 -5.68 -1.33 -5.70
N ALA A 94 -6.70 -2.10 -5.30
CA ALA A 94 -8.11 -1.76 -5.50
C ALA A 94 -8.57 -0.60 -4.61
N ILE A 95 -7.89 -0.34 -3.49
CA ILE A 95 -8.25 0.69 -2.50
C ILE A 95 -7.18 1.77 -2.27
N ASN A 96 -6.13 1.82 -3.09
CA ASN A 96 -5.10 2.86 -3.02
C ASN A 96 -5.49 4.11 -3.85
N SER A 97 -4.65 5.14 -3.78
CA SER A 97 -4.85 6.41 -4.50
C SER A 97 -4.24 6.44 -5.91
N ALA A 98 -3.82 5.30 -6.45
CA ALA A 98 -3.24 5.16 -7.80
C ALA A 98 -1.91 5.90 -8.03
N THR A 99 -1.22 6.36 -7.01
CA THR A 99 0.06 7.07 -7.12
C THR A 99 1.20 6.15 -7.53
N CYS A 100 2.03 6.59 -8.48
CA CYS A 100 3.08 5.79 -9.10
C CYS A 100 4.44 6.49 -9.05
N PHE A 101 5.38 5.89 -8.31
CA PHE A 101 6.78 6.27 -8.30
C PHE A 101 7.66 5.03 -8.58
N ARG A 102 8.82 5.25 -9.17
CA ARG A 102 9.88 4.26 -9.25
C ARG A 102 10.75 4.30 -7.99
N THR A 103 11.45 3.23 -7.70
CA THR A 103 12.43 3.20 -6.61
C THR A 103 13.51 4.26 -6.86
N PRO A 104 13.79 5.16 -5.90
CA PRO A 104 14.89 6.11 -6.02
C PRO A 104 16.26 5.42 -6.11
N GLU A 105 17.20 5.97 -6.90
CA GLU A 105 18.56 5.41 -7.04
C GLU A 105 19.31 5.33 -5.70
N SER A 106 19.12 6.30 -4.83
CA SER A 106 19.74 6.28 -3.49
C SER A 106 19.29 5.06 -2.66
N VAL A 107 18.05 4.61 -2.82
CA VAL A 107 17.52 3.40 -2.17
C VAL A 107 18.11 2.14 -2.82
N LEU A 108 18.19 2.09 -4.15
CA LEU A 108 18.84 0.97 -4.85
C LEU A 108 20.32 0.85 -4.50
N ALA A 109 21.05 1.96 -4.42
CA ALA A 109 22.45 1.99 -3.98
C ALA A 109 22.61 1.40 -2.58
N LYS A 110 21.76 1.82 -1.64
CA LYS A 110 21.74 1.27 -0.28
C LYS A 110 21.47 -0.25 -0.27
N TRP A 111 20.54 -0.75 -1.09
CA TRP A 111 20.26 -2.19 -1.17
C TRP A 111 21.46 -2.99 -1.74
N ARG A 112 22.17 -2.42 -2.70
CA ARG A 112 23.41 -3.04 -3.25
C ARG A 112 24.52 -3.13 -2.19
N GLU A 113 24.73 -2.03 -1.45
CA GLU A 113 25.77 -1.91 -0.45
C GLU A 113 25.46 -2.74 0.81
N GLU A 114 24.29 -2.56 1.43
CA GLU A 114 23.98 -3.15 2.74
C GLU A 114 23.46 -4.58 2.64
N LEU A 115 22.78 -4.94 1.54
CA LEU A 115 22.09 -6.23 1.40
C LEU A 115 22.66 -7.11 0.29
N GLY A 116 23.69 -6.62 -0.42
CA GLY A 116 24.36 -7.35 -1.49
C GLY A 116 23.52 -7.60 -2.74
N LEU A 117 22.48 -6.79 -2.97
CA LEU A 117 21.58 -6.91 -4.12
C LEU A 117 22.18 -6.26 -5.37
N ILE A 118 23.40 -6.63 -5.72
CA ILE A 118 24.27 -5.98 -6.73
C ILE A 118 23.64 -5.88 -8.13
N HIS A 119 22.70 -6.77 -8.47
CA HIS A 119 22.02 -6.80 -9.75
C HIS A 119 20.86 -5.81 -9.85
N LEU A 120 20.36 -5.27 -8.72
CA LEU A 120 19.26 -4.29 -8.71
C LEU A 120 19.82 -2.88 -9.01
N THR A 121 20.15 -2.64 -10.26
CA THR A 121 20.56 -1.34 -10.79
C THR A 121 19.44 -0.68 -11.56
N ASN A 122 19.51 0.63 -11.81
CA ASN A 122 18.52 1.32 -12.65
C ASN A 122 18.49 0.73 -14.07
N GLU A 123 19.64 0.39 -14.65
CA GLU A 123 19.73 -0.19 -16.00
C GLU A 123 18.99 -1.52 -16.07
N TYR A 124 19.14 -2.37 -15.05
CA TYR A 124 18.45 -3.66 -14.98
C TYR A 124 16.94 -3.49 -14.76
N LEU A 125 16.55 -2.58 -13.87
CA LEU A 125 15.14 -2.40 -13.49
C LEU A 125 14.33 -1.54 -14.47
N ASP A 126 14.94 -0.64 -15.23
CA ASP A 126 14.25 0.28 -16.14
C ASP A 126 13.32 -0.43 -17.14
N PRO A 127 13.73 -1.49 -17.86
CA PRO A 127 12.82 -2.21 -18.75
C PRO A 127 11.65 -2.88 -18.00
N LEU A 128 11.87 -3.34 -16.76
CA LEU A 128 10.81 -3.92 -15.94
C LEU A 128 9.85 -2.82 -15.44
N PHE A 129 10.36 -1.67 -15.00
CA PHE A 129 9.54 -0.50 -14.67
C PHE A 129 8.70 -0.06 -15.86
N LYS A 130 9.28 0.09 -17.04
CA LYS A 130 8.55 0.47 -18.26
C LYS A 130 7.43 -0.52 -18.59
N ARG A 131 7.67 -1.82 -18.43
CA ARG A 131 6.67 -2.87 -18.64
C ARG A 131 5.51 -2.75 -17.65
N VAL A 132 5.79 -2.60 -16.36
CA VAL A 132 4.79 -2.38 -15.33
C VAL A 132 3.99 -1.10 -15.59
N GLU A 133 4.67 0.02 -15.82
CA GLU A 133 4.02 1.32 -16.08
C GLU A 133 3.11 1.28 -17.32
N LYS A 134 3.52 0.60 -18.38
CA LYS A 134 2.70 0.36 -19.57
C LYS A 134 1.47 -0.49 -19.23
N GLU A 135 1.67 -1.56 -18.45
CA GLU A 135 0.63 -2.51 -18.09
C GLU A 135 -0.50 -1.88 -17.30
N ILE A 136 -0.17 -1.01 -16.34
CA ILE A 136 -1.14 -0.29 -15.51
C ILE A 136 -1.45 1.13 -16.00
N HIS A 137 -1.07 1.48 -17.23
CA HIS A 137 -1.31 2.80 -17.83
C HIS A 137 -0.88 3.97 -16.93
N VAL A 138 0.37 4.00 -16.49
CA VAL A 138 0.89 5.13 -15.71
C VAL A 138 0.95 6.38 -16.57
N THR A 139 0.26 7.43 -16.13
CA THR A 139 0.15 8.70 -16.83
C THR A 139 0.17 9.88 -15.87
N THR A 140 0.55 11.05 -16.37
CA THR A 140 0.38 12.33 -15.68
C THR A 140 -0.96 12.94 -16.07
N LEU A 141 -1.74 13.36 -15.07
CA LEU A 141 -3.03 13.98 -15.29
C LEU A 141 -2.90 15.50 -15.42
N PRO A 142 -3.75 16.16 -16.24
CA PRO A 142 -3.77 17.62 -16.34
C PRO A 142 -4.30 18.26 -15.05
N TRP A 143 -3.86 19.50 -14.77
CA TRP A 143 -4.17 20.25 -13.55
C TRP A 143 -5.66 20.41 -13.28
N GLU A 144 -6.47 20.45 -14.32
CA GLU A 144 -7.93 20.61 -14.26
C GLU A 144 -8.59 19.41 -13.57
N VAL A 145 -8.00 18.20 -13.71
CA VAL A 145 -8.50 16.95 -13.12
C VAL A 145 -8.00 16.75 -11.69
N LEU A 146 -6.88 17.39 -11.32
CA LEU A 146 -6.22 17.18 -10.02
C LEU A 146 -6.99 17.75 -8.81
N GLY A 147 -8.01 18.57 -9.05
CA GLY A 147 -8.82 19.15 -7.97
C GLY A 147 -8.24 20.44 -7.35
N ALA A 148 -9.03 21.05 -6.47
CA ALA A 148 -8.70 22.36 -5.90
C ALA A 148 -7.52 22.30 -4.91
N CYS A 149 -7.41 21.22 -4.12
CA CYS A 149 -6.30 21.09 -3.17
C CYS A 149 -4.93 21.17 -3.85
N ALA A 150 -4.76 20.48 -4.98
CA ALA A 150 -3.51 20.51 -5.74
C ALA A 150 -3.19 21.93 -6.28
N ARG A 151 -4.20 22.64 -6.79
CA ARG A 151 -4.02 24.02 -7.29
C ARG A 151 -3.70 25.03 -6.18
N ILE A 152 -4.31 24.87 -5.00
CA ILE A 152 -4.01 25.69 -3.82
C ILE A 152 -2.56 25.50 -3.39
N VAL A 153 -2.12 24.24 -3.27
CA VAL A 153 -0.74 23.94 -2.88
C VAL A 153 0.25 24.46 -3.93
N ARG A 154 -0.04 24.27 -5.23
CA ARG A 154 0.76 24.86 -6.30
C ARG A 154 0.93 26.39 -6.13
N ARG A 155 -0.16 27.11 -5.86
CA ARG A 155 -0.13 28.57 -5.61
C ARG A 155 0.78 28.93 -4.43
N GLY A 156 0.74 28.13 -3.34
CA GLY A 156 1.64 28.32 -2.19
C GLY A 156 3.10 28.07 -2.54
N CYS A 157 3.38 27.01 -3.27
CA CYS A 157 4.73 26.67 -3.74
C CYS A 157 5.29 27.77 -4.67
N GLU A 158 4.50 28.25 -5.64
CA GLU A 158 4.90 29.33 -6.55
C GLU A 158 5.33 30.61 -5.78
N ARG A 159 4.63 30.95 -4.68
CA ARG A 159 4.99 32.09 -3.82
C ARG A 159 6.26 31.89 -3.00
N LEU A 160 6.61 30.63 -2.72
CA LEU A 160 7.80 30.26 -1.93
C LEU A 160 8.98 29.82 -2.81
N GLY A 161 8.83 29.83 -4.13
CA GLY A 161 9.87 29.35 -5.06
C GLY A 161 10.10 27.83 -5.00
N LEU A 162 9.08 27.03 -4.62
CA LEU A 162 9.13 25.58 -4.53
C LEU A 162 8.52 24.92 -5.77
N ASN A 163 8.94 23.68 -6.06
CA ASN A 163 8.46 22.89 -7.19
C ASN A 163 7.24 22.03 -6.79
N CYS A 164 6.07 22.37 -7.32
CA CYS A 164 4.87 21.53 -7.19
C CYS A 164 4.55 20.91 -8.55
N ARG A 165 4.52 19.57 -8.60
CA ARG A 165 4.33 18.82 -9.84
C ARG A 165 3.11 17.91 -9.76
N PRO A 166 2.44 17.64 -10.91
CA PRO A 166 1.41 16.62 -10.97
C PRO A 166 1.97 15.24 -10.63
N LEU A 167 1.27 14.47 -9.82
CA LEU A 167 1.57 13.07 -9.58
C LEU A 167 1.29 12.21 -10.81
N ARG A 168 2.05 11.13 -10.97
CA ARG A 168 1.78 10.10 -11.96
C ARG A 168 0.81 9.07 -11.36
N HIS A 169 -0.18 8.63 -12.15
CA HIS A 169 -1.23 7.74 -11.70
C HIS A 169 -1.43 6.55 -12.65
N ASN A 170 -1.75 5.39 -12.10
CA ASN A 170 -2.18 4.24 -12.91
C ASN A 170 -3.67 4.33 -13.24
N VAL A 171 -3.99 5.14 -14.23
CA VAL A 171 -5.38 5.42 -14.63
C VAL A 171 -5.53 5.52 -16.16
N LYS A 172 -6.73 5.18 -16.66
CA LYS A 172 -7.08 5.32 -18.07
C LYS A 172 -8.24 6.31 -18.23
N ARG A 173 -7.97 7.49 -18.81
CA ARG A 173 -8.97 8.55 -19.05
C ARG A 173 -9.70 8.97 -17.74
N CYS A 174 -8.98 9.19 -16.65
CA CYS A 174 -9.54 9.60 -15.36
C CYS A 174 -10.34 10.92 -15.51
N ARG A 175 -11.50 10.99 -14.80
CA ARG A 175 -12.37 12.18 -14.75
C ARG A 175 -12.38 12.86 -13.39
N GLY A 176 -11.55 12.41 -12.46
CA GLY A 176 -11.47 13.01 -11.11
C GLY A 176 -12.66 12.70 -10.20
N ALA A 177 -13.13 11.44 -10.17
CA ALA A 177 -14.24 11.04 -9.30
C ALA A 177 -13.94 11.17 -7.79
N GLY A 178 -12.67 11.30 -7.39
CA GLY A 178 -12.27 11.51 -5.99
C GLY A 178 -12.37 10.30 -5.06
N THR A 179 -12.80 9.14 -5.54
CA THR A 179 -13.12 7.96 -4.73
C THR A 179 -12.11 6.83 -4.86
N CYS A 180 -10.85 7.12 -5.22
CA CYS A 180 -9.84 6.09 -5.50
C CYS A 180 -9.68 5.06 -4.38
N GLN A 181 -9.74 5.49 -3.11
CA GLN A 181 -9.59 4.64 -1.93
C GLN A 181 -10.81 3.74 -1.67
N PHE A 182 -11.94 4.02 -2.31
CA PHE A 182 -13.20 3.29 -2.10
C PHE A 182 -13.66 2.52 -3.35
N GLY A 183 -12.76 2.32 -4.29
CA GLY A 183 -13.05 1.78 -5.61
C GLY A 183 -13.28 2.89 -6.64
N CYS A 184 -13.02 2.59 -7.90
CA CYS A 184 -13.25 3.53 -8.98
C CYS A 184 -14.57 3.21 -9.69
N PRO A 185 -15.64 4.01 -9.51
CA PRO A 185 -16.96 3.68 -10.05
C PRO A 185 -16.97 3.64 -11.58
N ASP A 186 -16.03 4.32 -12.22
CA ASP A 186 -15.89 4.34 -13.68
C ASP A 186 -14.96 3.22 -14.20
N GLY A 187 -14.37 2.39 -13.35
CA GLY A 187 -13.37 1.38 -13.75
C GLY A 187 -12.08 1.97 -14.36
N ARG A 188 -11.78 3.26 -14.13
CA ARG A 188 -10.67 3.96 -14.77
C ARG A 188 -9.33 3.79 -14.08
N LYS A 189 -9.34 3.49 -12.78
CA LYS A 189 -8.15 3.12 -12.02
C LYS A 189 -7.70 1.73 -12.46
N GLN A 190 -6.45 1.60 -12.88
CA GLN A 190 -5.87 0.36 -13.38
C GLN A 190 -5.22 -0.44 -12.24
N SER A 191 -6.01 -0.73 -11.21
CA SER A 191 -5.66 -1.67 -10.16
C SER A 191 -5.52 -3.09 -10.72
N THR A 192 -4.93 -4.01 -9.98
CA THR A 192 -4.60 -5.34 -10.51
C THR A 192 -5.84 -6.19 -10.86
N ASP A 193 -6.97 -5.95 -10.22
CA ASP A 193 -8.27 -6.54 -10.56
C ASP A 193 -8.78 -6.12 -11.95
N VAL A 194 -8.38 -4.94 -12.44
CA VAL A 194 -8.75 -4.38 -13.75
C VAL A 194 -7.67 -4.63 -14.80
N SER A 195 -6.40 -4.68 -14.42
CA SER A 195 -5.25 -4.78 -15.34
C SER A 195 -4.66 -6.18 -15.44
N TYR A 196 -4.05 -6.71 -14.39
CA TYR A 196 -3.30 -7.96 -14.39
C TYR A 196 -4.17 -9.20 -14.29
N ILE A 197 -5.16 -9.23 -13.41
CA ILE A 197 -6.00 -10.41 -13.17
C ILE A 197 -6.80 -10.81 -14.42
N PRO A 198 -7.47 -9.90 -15.16
CA PRO A 198 -8.14 -10.27 -16.39
C PRO A 198 -7.21 -10.89 -17.43
N LYS A 199 -5.97 -10.39 -17.54
CA LYS A 199 -4.97 -10.94 -18.46
C LYS A 199 -4.45 -12.30 -18.02
N ALA A 200 -4.19 -12.48 -16.72
CA ALA A 200 -3.86 -13.80 -16.18
C ALA A 200 -4.96 -14.83 -16.48
N VAL A 201 -6.22 -14.45 -16.31
CA VAL A 201 -7.38 -15.30 -16.64
C VAL A 201 -7.49 -15.59 -18.13
N ALA A 202 -7.26 -14.59 -18.98
CA ALA A 202 -7.23 -14.79 -20.44
C ALA A 202 -6.11 -15.76 -20.87
N ALA A 203 -4.99 -15.77 -20.13
CA ALA A 203 -3.88 -16.71 -20.31
C ALA A 203 -4.10 -18.07 -19.58
N GLY A 204 -5.32 -18.36 -19.07
CA GLY A 204 -5.69 -19.64 -18.49
C GLY A 204 -5.62 -19.74 -16.96
N ALA A 205 -5.22 -18.70 -16.25
CA ALA A 205 -5.21 -18.74 -14.79
C ALA A 205 -6.62 -18.89 -14.19
N ARG A 206 -6.70 -19.59 -13.06
CA ARG A 206 -7.93 -19.78 -12.27
C ARG A 206 -7.80 -19.00 -10.97
N VAL A 207 -8.75 -18.11 -10.70
CA VAL A 207 -8.78 -17.26 -9.49
C VAL A 207 -9.93 -17.70 -8.58
N TYR A 208 -9.60 -18.04 -7.35
CA TYR A 208 -10.53 -18.44 -6.30
C TYR A 208 -10.65 -17.29 -5.30
N ALA A 209 -11.71 -16.47 -5.43
CA ALA A 209 -12.04 -15.41 -4.47
C ALA A 209 -12.74 -16.01 -3.22
N ASN A 210 -12.73 -15.27 -2.12
CA ASN A 210 -13.21 -15.73 -0.81
C ASN A 210 -12.53 -17.04 -0.35
N CYS A 211 -11.27 -17.18 -0.74
CA CYS A 211 -10.48 -18.39 -0.51
C CYS A 211 -9.20 -18.04 0.29
N ARG A 212 -9.24 -18.33 1.58
CA ARG A 212 -8.14 -18.03 2.52
C ARG A 212 -7.15 -19.18 2.58
N ALA A 213 -5.90 -18.95 2.15
CA ALA A 213 -4.79 -19.88 2.36
C ALA A 213 -4.44 -19.97 3.86
N GLU A 214 -4.43 -21.19 4.39
CA GLU A 214 -4.15 -21.45 5.80
C GLU A 214 -2.74 -21.98 6.02
N ARG A 215 -2.24 -22.82 5.10
CA ARG A 215 -0.95 -23.49 5.24
C ARG A 215 -0.35 -23.87 3.89
N ILE A 216 0.95 -23.64 3.74
CA ILE A 216 1.77 -24.21 2.67
C ILE A 216 2.15 -25.64 3.04
N LEU A 217 2.02 -26.57 2.11
CA LEU A 217 2.33 -27.99 2.27
C LEU A 217 3.76 -28.26 1.81
N PHE A 218 4.49 -29.05 2.59
CA PHE A 218 5.89 -29.41 2.32
C PHE A 218 6.10 -30.90 2.27
N LYS A 219 7.00 -31.35 1.39
CA LYS A 219 7.56 -32.71 1.33
C LYS A 219 9.08 -32.61 1.19
N GLY A 220 9.83 -33.08 2.15
CA GLY A 220 11.31 -33.05 2.11
C GLY A 220 11.92 -31.66 1.90
N GLY A 221 11.36 -30.61 2.54
CA GLY A 221 11.82 -29.21 2.41
C GLY A 221 11.42 -28.52 1.10
N THR A 222 10.63 -29.17 0.25
CA THR A 222 10.07 -28.59 -0.98
C THR A 222 8.60 -28.26 -0.77
N ALA A 223 8.18 -27.06 -1.13
CA ALA A 223 6.76 -26.69 -1.17
C ALA A 223 6.07 -27.50 -2.27
N VAL A 224 4.94 -28.14 -1.94
CA VAL A 224 4.20 -29.04 -2.85
C VAL A 224 2.74 -28.64 -2.99
N GLY A 225 2.33 -27.52 -2.45
CA GLY A 225 0.95 -27.04 -2.55
C GLY A 225 0.51 -26.18 -1.38
N VAL A 226 -0.79 -25.91 -1.35
CA VAL A 226 -1.43 -25.03 -0.35
C VAL A 226 -2.74 -25.67 0.10
N ARG A 227 -3.01 -25.59 1.41
CA ARG A 227 -4.34 -25.89 1.97
C ARG A 227 -4.97 -24.60 2.46
N GLY A 228 -6.25 -24.44 2.23
CA GLY A 228 -7.02 -23.27 2.62
C GLY A 228 -8.50 -23.57 2.88
N SER A 229 -9.25 -22.51 3.06
CA SER A 229 -10.68 -22.53 3.32
C SER A 229 -11.42 -21.55 2.42
N ILE A 230 -12.55 -21.96 1.88
CA ILE A 230 -13.52 -21.08 1.29
C ILE A 230 -14.37 -20.50 2.41
N VAL A 231 -14.46 -19.16 2.48
CA VAL A 231 -15.05 -18.43 3.59
C VAL A 231 -16.28 -17.64 3.12
N ASP A 232 -17.32 -17.65 3.96
CA ASP A 232 -18.55 -16.88 3.73
C ASP A 232 -18.34 -15.41 4.13
N PRO A 233 -18.31 -14.47 3.16
CA PRO A 233 -18.08 -13.06 3.44
C PRO A 233 -19.23 -12.38 4.20
N GLU A 234 -20.43 -12.98 4.24
CA GLU A 234 -21.59 -12.45 4.96
C GLU A 234 -21.65 -12.93 6.41
N ARG A 235 -20.87 -13.96 6.75
CA ARG A 235 -20.86 -14.57 8.09
C ARG A 235 -19.48 -14.51 8.72
N ASP A 236 -18.91 -13.32 8.81
CA ASP A 236 -17.61 -13.05 9.45
C ASP A 236 -16.50 -14.00 8.99
N ASP A 237 -16.41 -14.24 7.68
CA ASP A 237 -15.46 -15.16 7.06
C ASP A 237 -15.49 -16.58 7.65
N ARG A 238 -16.66 -17.05 8.04
CA ARG A 238 -16.84 -18.42 8.50
C ARG A 238 -16.44 -19.40 7.40
N LYS A 239 -15.62 -20.38 7.76
CA LYS A 239 -15.25 -21.50 6.88
C LYS A 239 -16.48 -22.29 6.48
N VAL A 240 -16.66 -22.50 5.17
CA VAL A 240 -17.73 -23.29 4.59
C VAL A 240 -17.20 -24.56 3.94
N TYR A 241 -16.18 -24.43 3.08
CA TYR A 241 -15.55 -25.55 2.38
C TYR A 241 -14.03 -25.50 2.55
N THR A 242 -13.35 -26.58 2.18
CA THR A 242 -11.90 -26.66 2.10
C THR A 242 -11.42 -26.52 0.67
N ILE A 243 -10.18 -26.07 0.49
CA ILE A 243 -9.46 -26.14 -0.77
C ILE A 243 -8.07 -26.70 -0.55
N GLU A 244 -7.66 -27.63 -1.42
CA GLU A 244 -6.28 -28.11 -1.49
C GLU A 244 -5.78 -28.00 -2.93
N VAL A 245 -4.67 -27.26 -3.09
CA VAL A 245 -4.00 -27.07 -4.38
C VAL A 245 -2.65 -27.74 -4.33
N ARG A 246 -2.40 -28.70 -5.21
CA ARG A 246 -1.07 -29.27 -5.45
C ARG A 246 -0.36 -28.43 -6.48
N SER A 247 0.92 -28.09 -6.24
CA SER A 247 1.69 -27.28 -7.18
C SER A 247 3.18 -27.58 -7.10
N ARG A 248 3.88 -27.36 -8.22
CA ARG A 248 5.36 -27.44 -8.28
C ARG A 248 6.02 -26.27 -7.57
N VAL A 249 5.39 -25.10 -7.60
CA VAL A 249 5.84 -23.86 -6.98
C VAL A 249 4.70 -23.19 -6.23
N VAL A 250 5.00 -22.60 -5.08
CA VAL A 250 4.10 -21.72 -4.32
C VAL A 250 4.69 -20.31 -4.27
N VAL A 251 3.89 -19.31 -4.62
CA VAL A 251 4.22 -17.87 -4.47
C VAL A 251 3.35 -17.28 -3.37
N ALA A 252 3.95 -16.95 -2.23
CA ALA A 252 3.28 -16.22 -1.17
C ALA A 252 3.28 -14.72 -1.48
N ALA A 253 2.09 -14.14 -1.63
CA ALA A 253 1.87 -12.73 -1.95
C ALA A 253 0.69 -12.14 -1.15
N CYS A 254 0.57 -12.52 0.13
CA CYS A 254 -0.52 -12.14 1.02
C CYS A 254 -0.37 -10.71 1.56
N GLY A 255 0.67 -9.98 1.16
CA GLY A 255 1.02 -8.66 1.66
C GLY A 255 1.89 -8.69 2.93
N THR A 256 2.51 -7.56 3.24
CA THR A 256 3.59 -7.43 4.21
C THR A 256 3.25 -7.94 5.62
N LEU A 257 2.01 -7.80 6.07
CA LEU A 257 1.63 -8.24 7.42
C LEU A 257 1.20 -9.70 7.48
N LEU A 258 0.68 -10.28 6.39
CA LEU A 258 0.12 -11.64 6.39
C LEU A 258 1.08 -12.70 5.85
N THR A 259 1.95 -12.36 4.90
CA THR A 259 2.95 -13.30 4.36
C THR A 259 3.84 -13.89 5.45
N PRO A 260 4.43 -13.12 6.39
CA PRO A 260 5.22 -13.71 7.46
C PRO A 260 4.41 -14.64 8.38
N GLN A 261 3.13 -14.35 8.61
CA GLN A 261 2.25 -15.21 9.39
C GLN A 261 2.01 -16.56 8.70
N LEU A 262 1.70 -16.53 7.39
CA LEU A 262 1.49 -17.75 6.60
C LEU A 262 2.75 -18.61 6.58
N LEU A 263 3.92 -18.02 6.34
CA LEU A 263 5.19 -18.72 6.33
C LEU A 263 5.46 -19.42 7.67
N ARG A 264 5.29 -18.72 8.78
CA ARG A 264 5.51 -19.27 10.13
C ARG A 264 4.52 -20.38 10.49
N ARG A 265 3.23 -20.20 10.19
CA ARG A 265 2.22 -21.27 10.39
C ARG A 265 2.52 -22.52 9.55
N SER A 266 3.16 -22.34 8.43
CA SER A 266 3.58 -23.43 7.53
C SER A 266 4.88 -24.11 7.97
N GLY A 267 5.50 -23.69 9.09
CA GLY A 267 6.72 -24.29 9.63
C GLY A 267 8.02 -23.68 9.09
N VAL A 268 7.95 -22.65 8.25
CA VAL A 268 9.14 -21.95 7.74
C VAL A 268 9.81 -21.18 8.87
N ARG A 269 11.13 -21.37 9.03
CA ARG A 269 11.91 -20.74 10.09
C ARG A 269 13.00 -19.87 9.49
N SER A 270 12.99 -18.59 9.80
CA SER A 270 14.07 -17.64 9.53
C SER A 270 14.02 -16.53 10.57
N PRO A 271 15.15 -16.03 11.07
CA PRO A 271 15.16 -14.91 12.02
C PRO A 271 14.60 -13.62 11.41
N HIS A 272 14.55 -13.49 10.08
CA HIS A 272 14.11 -12.30 9.38
C HIS A 272 12.60 -12.28 9.06
N ILE A 273 11.89 -13.43 9.14
CA ILE A 273 10.45 -13.47 8.91
C ILE A 273 9.72 -12.74 10.04
N GLY A 274 8.96 -11.70 9.65
CA GLY A 274 8.22 -10.81 10.55
C GLY A 274 9.03 -9.66 11.14
N ARG A 275 10.32 -9.53 10.82
CA ARG A 275 11.17 -8.38 11.22
C ARG A 275 11.27 -7.35 10.12
N HIS A 276 11.92 -6.22 10.42
CA HIS A 276 12.21 -5.14 9.47
C HIS A 276 10.96 -4.47 8.88
N LEU A 277 9.86 -4.45 9.64
CA LEU A 277 8.67 -3.71 9.21
C LEU A 277 8.98 -2.22 9.15
N GLN A 278 8.89 -1.64 7.96
CA GLN A 278 8.90 -0.19 7.71
C GLN A 278 7.58 0.21 7.07
N VAL A 279 7.11 1.45 7.31
CA VAL A 279 5.71 1.77 7.03
C VAL A 279 5.51 3.11 6.30
N HIS A 280 6.56 3.95 6.16
CA HIS A 280 6.43 5.34 5.76
C HIS A 280 5.41 6.06 6.66
N PRO A 281 5.79 6.46 7.90
CA PRO A 281 4.91 7.24 8.76
C PRO A 281 4.37 8.43 8.00
N ALA A 282 3.06 8.59 7.99
CA ALA A 282 2.39 9.63 7.24
C ALA A 282 1.32 10.31 8.08
N GLY A 283 1.02 11.54 7.73
CA GLY A 283 -0.04 12.32 8.31
C GLY A 283 -0.60 13.29 7.30
N ARG A 284 -1.51 14.12 7.74
CA ARG A 284 -2.10 15.16 6.92
C ARG A 284 -2.03 16.50 7.62
N VAL A 285 -1.89 17.54 6.82
CA VAL A 285 -2.11 18.92 7.23
C VAL A 285 -3.36 19.40 6.52
N CYS A 286 -4.33 19.91 7.28
CA CYS A 286 -5.54 20.49 6.72
C CYS A 286 -5.49 22.02 6.88
N ALA A 287 -6.02 22.73 5.90
CA ALA A 287 -6.01 24.19 5.86
C ALA A 287 -7.42 24.72 5.60
N LEU A 288 -7.87 25.66 6.44
CA LEU A 288 -9.08 26.43 6.20
C LEU A 288 -8.74 27.58 5.25
N MET A 289 -9.38 27.58 4.09
CA MET A 289 -9.23 28.60 3.06
C MET A 289 -10.40 29.58 3.09
N LYS A 290 -10.18 30.81 2.61
CA LYS A 290 -11.26 31.80 2.45
C LYS A 290 -12.24 31.39 1.34
N GLU A 291 -11.73 30.84 0.23
CA GLU A 291 -12.52 30.35 -0.88
C GLU A 291 -13.05 28.92 -0.67
N LYS A 292 -14.10 28.54 -1.37
CA LYS A 292 -14.56 27.15 -1.45
C LYS A 292 -13.53 26.26 -2.13
N VAL A 293 -13.18 25.17 -1.50
CA VAL A 293 -12.22 24.18 -1.99
C VAL A 293 -12.93 22.95 -2.55
N GLU A 294 -13.94 22.44 -1.80
CA GLU A 294 -14.65 21.19 -2.13
C GLU A 294 -13.64 20.07 -2.48
N GLY A 295 -12.66 19.85 -1.58
CA GLY A 295 -11.48 19.00 -1.80
C GLY A 295 -11.76 17.55 -2.19
N TRP A 296 -13.01 17.08 -2.05
CA TRP A 296 -13.48 15.78 -2.52
C TRP A 296 -13.73 15.71 -4.03
N LYS A 297 -13.70 16.84 -4.75
CA LYS A 297 -13.79 16.91 -6.21
C LYS A 297 -12.41 16.86 -6.82
N GLY A 298 -12.21 16.00 -7.80
CA GLY A 298 -10.93 15.78 -8.45
C GLY A 298 -10.19 14.56 -7.90
N VAL A 299 -8.94 14.39 -8.32
CA VAL A 299 -8.10 13.26 -7.87
C VAL A 299 -7.68 13.46 -6.42
N SER A 300 -7.84 12.44 -5.59
CA SER A 300 -7.56 12.51 -4.14
C SER A 300 -6.08 12.76 -3.80
N GLN A 301 -5.15 12.35 -4.67
CA GLN A 301 -3.73 12.65 -4.59
C GLN A 301 -3.30 13.31 -5.90
N GLY A 302 -3.36 14.64 -5.99
CA GLY A 302 -3.19 15.35 -7.26
C GLY A 302 -1.74 15.73 -7.59
N ALA A 303 -0.99 16.19 -6.63
CA ALA A 303 0.33 16.78 -6.82
C ALA A 303 1.30 16.36 -5.73
N TYR A 304 2.59 16.60 -5.94
CA TYR A 304 3.67 16.38 -4.97
C TYR A 304 4.71 17.49 -5.03
N ILE A 305 5.50 17.60 -3.96
CA ILE A 305 6.60 18.54 -3.81
C ILE A 305 7.84 17.71 -3.48
N ASP A 306 8.87 17.80 -4.30
CA ASP A 306 10.08 16.99 -4.21
C ASP A 306 11.29 17.73 -3.60
N ASP A 307 11.18 19.03 -3.34
CA ASP A 307 12.25 19.88 -2.77
C ASP A 307 12.79 19.36 -1.42
N PHE A 308 12.01 18.59 -0.69
CA PHE A 308 12.38 18.09 0.65
C PHE A 308 12.75 16.59 0.67
N HIS A 309 12.77 15.89 -0.47
CA HIS A 309 13.10 14.46 -0.52
C HIS A 309 14.49 14.16 0.06
N GLY A 310 15.48 15.02 -0.21
CA GLY A 310 16.83 14.88 0.37
C GLY A 310 16.88 14.98 1.90
N GLN A 311 15.82 15.48 2.52
CA GLN A 311 15.65 15.57 3.98
C GLN A 311 14.76 14.46 4.55
N GLY A 312 14.39 13.48 3.74
CA GLY A 312 13.52 12.36 4.12
C GLY A 312 12.03 12.72 4.22
N ILE A 313 11.61 13.85 3.62
CA ILE A 313 10.22 14.33 3.63
C ILE A 313 9.65 14.24 2.21
N ALA A 314 8.52 13.57 2.06
CA ALA A 314 7.70 13.61 0.86
C ALA A 314 6.38 14.33 1.17
N LEU A 315 6.08 15.38 0.41
CA LEU A 315 4.80 16.08 0.49
C LEU A 315 3.98 15.69 -0.74
N GLU A 316 2.83 15.05 -0.52
CA GLU A 316 1.96 14.59 -1.59
C GLU A 316 0.49 14.83 -1.30
N GLY A 317 -0.31 15.01 -2.35
CA GLY A 317 -1.74 15.23 -2.21
C GLY A 317 -2.39 14.11 -1.41
N ILE A 318 -3.29 14.47 -0.50
CA ILE A 318 -4.22 13.54 0.13
C ILE A 318 -5.53 14.27 0.40
N PHE A 319 -6.62 13.69 -0.10
CA PHE A 319 -7.96 14.07 0.33
C PHE A 319 -8.80 12.80 0.40
N ILE A 320 -9.27 12.51 1.58
CA ILE A 320 -10.08 11.33 1.85
C ILE A 320 -11.57 11.74 1.86
N HIS A 321 -12.47 10.79 1.70
CA HIS A 321 -13.91 11.09 1.68
C HIS A 321 -14.33 11.95 2.89
N PRO A 322 -15.21 12.95 2.71
CA PRO A 322 -15.62 13.90 3.76
C PRO A 322 -16.01 13.25 5.08
N SER A 323 -16.75 12.13 5.06
CA SER A 323 -17.17 11.42 6.28
C SER A 323 -16.01 10.88 7.13
N ILE A 324 -14.84 10.69 6.55
CA ILE A 324 -13.64 10.22 7.27
C ILE A 324 -12.75 11.40 7.64
N LEU A 325 -12.51 12.33 6.68
CA LEU A 325 -11.63 13.46 6.95
C LEU A 325 -12.20 14.37 8.04
N LEU A 326 -13.51 14.57 8.07
CA LEU A 326 -14.16 15.41 9.07
C LEU A 326 -13.92 14.85 10.48
N SER A 327 -14.04 13.54 10.70
CA SER A 327 -13.83 12.93 12.02
C SER A 327 -12.40 13.08 12.55
N ALA A 328 -11.48 13.44 11.71
CA ALA A 328 -10.06 13.62 12.05
C ALA A 328 -9.66 15.09 12.22
N LEU A 329 -10.60 16.04 12.06
CA LEU A 329 -10.38 17.44 12.40
C LEU A 329 -10.53 17.65 13.92
N PRO A 330 -9.81 18.61 14.52
CA PRO A 330 -9.83 18.83 15.96
C PRO A 330 -11.18 19.35 16.47
N GLY A 331 -11.29 19.47 17.79
CA GLY A 331 -12.46 20.03 18.47
C GLY A 331 -13.48 18.97 18.88
N VAL A 332 -14.31 19.34 19.87
CA VAL A 332 -15.39 18.49 20.41
C VAL A 332 -16.68 19.33 20.52
N GLY A 333 -17.82 18.72 20.27
CA GLY A 333 -19.11 19.37 20.42
C GLY A 333 -19.29 20.57 19.48
N TRP A 334 -19.54 21.75 20.02
CA TRP A 334 -19.77 22.97 19.22
C TRP A 334 -18.58 23.40 18.39
N GLU A 335 -17.39 23.31 18.93
CA GLU A 335 -16.14 23.63 18.22
C GLU A 335 -15.99 22.76 16.96
N HIS A 336 -16.19 21.44 17.09
CA HIS A 336 -16.14 20.55 15.95
C HIS A 336 -17.28 20.84 14.94
N LYS A 337 -18.47 21.20 15.40
CA LYS A 337 -19.58 21.60 14.54
C LYS A 337 -19.24 22.84 13.70
N GLU A 338 -18.58 23.84 14.27
CA GLU A 338 -18.13 25.03 13.52
C GLU A 338 -17.18 24.64 12.40
N ILE A 339 -16.20 23.78 12.68
CA ILE A 339 -15.28 23.26 11.66
C ILE A 339 -16.07 22.45 10.59
N ALA A 340 -17.05 21.67 11.00
CA ALA A 340 -17.87 20.87 10.09
C ALA A 340 -18.68 21.73 9.10
N VAL A 341 -19.20 22.87 9.56
CA VAL A 341 -19.89 23.84 8.68
C VAL A 341 -18.94 24.43 7.64
N LEU A 342 -17.69 24.67 8.02
CA LEU A 342 -16.64 25.21 7.15
C LEU A 342 -15.94 24.14 6.31
N PHE A 343 -16.33 22.87 6.40
CA PHE A 343 -15.69 21.76 5.68
C PHE A 343 -15.54 21.98 4.17
N PRO A 344 -16.50 22.60 3.43
CA PRO A 344 -16.32 22.94 2.03
C PRO A 344 -15.13 23.86 1.71
N HIS A 345 -14.56 24.52 2.72
CA HIS A 345 -13.40 25.40 2.63
C HIS A 345 -12.10 24.71 3.06
N ILE A 346 -12.14 23.43 3.44
CA ILE A 346 -10.96 22.69 3.88
C ILE A 346 -10.19 22.15 2.68
N ALA A 347 -8.90 22.51 2.60
CA ALA A 347 -7.89 21.83 1.79
C ALA A 347 -7.11 20.85 2.66
N ALA A 348 -6.57 19.79 2.06
CA ALA A 348 -5.70 18.84 2.74
C ALA A 348 -4.53 18.42 1.86
N PHE A 349 -3.37 18.18 2.48
CA PHE A 349 -2.19 17.63 1.84
C PHE A 349 -1.42 16.73 2.82
N GLY A 350 -0.77 15.70 2.29
CA GLY A 350 -0.07 14.69 3.08
C GLY A 350 1.39 15.03 3.32
N VAL A 351 1.87 14.53 4.44
CA VAL A 351 3.29 14.48 4.81
C VAL A 351 3.64 13.03 5.02
N MET A 352 4.68 12.55 4.38
CA MET A 352 5.19 11.18 4.51
C MET A 352 6.68 11.21 4.80
N VAL A 353 7.14 10.31 5.67
CA VAL A 353 8.53 10.22 6.09
C VAL A 353 9.20 8.99 5.46
N HIS A 354 10.39 9.16 4.92
CA HIS A 354 11.32 8.08 4.60
C HIS A 354 11.93 7.58 5.90
N ASP A 355 11.26 6.62 6.54
CA ASP A 355 11.59 6.18 7.89
C ASP A 355 12.84 5.30 7.98
N SER A 356 13.58 5.51 9.07
CA SER A 356 14.69 4.67 9.53
C SER A 356 14.26 3.72 10.67
N SER A 357 13.05 3.90 11.19
CA SER A 357 12.46 3.07 12.23
C SER A 357 12.10 1.70 11.70
N GLU A 358 12.23 0.68 12.56
CA GLU A 358 11.84 -0.68 12.22
C GLU A 358 10.86 -1.25 13.26
N GLY A 359 9.86 -1.94 12.76
CA GLY A 359 8.88 -2.68 13.54
C GLY A 359 8.95 -4.19 13.33
N ARG A 360 7.91 -4.88 13.83
CA ARG A 360 7.76 -6.33 13.71
C ARG A 360 6.31 -6.72 13.49
N VAL A 361 6.12 -7.81 12.74
CA VAL A 361 4.89 -8.61 12.73
C VAL A 361 5.13 -9.83 13.60
N TYR A 362 4.20 -10.14 14.50
CA TYR A 362 4.25 -11.31 15.37
C TYR A 362 3.53 -12.48 14.70
N PRO A 363 4.26 -13.40 14.06
CA PRO A 363 3.68 -14.34 13.10
C PRO A 363 3.07 -15.61 13.75
N TRP A 364 3.06 -15.73 15.08
CA TRP A 364 2.49 -16.87 15.82
C TRP A 364 1.01 -16.70 16.17
N MET A 365 0.41 -15.56 15.82
CA MET A 365 -0.99 -15.30 16.10
C MET A 365 -1.93 -16.13 15.21
N PRO A 366 -3.18 -16.39 15.64
CA PRO A 366 -4.19 -17.01 14.80
C PRO A 366 -4.37 -16.32 13.45
N SER A 367 -4.79 -17.05 12.43
CA SER A 367 -4.83 -16.59 11.04
C SER A 367 -5.61 -15.29 10.79
N ARG A 368 -6.52 -14.95 11.69
CA ARG A 368 -7.38 -13.77 11.56
C ARG A 368 -6.84 -12.53 12.28
N LEU A 369 -5.90 -12.71 13.21
CA LEU A 369 -5.40 -11.61 14.02
C LEU A 369 -4.02 -11.17 13.52
N ILE A 370 -3.92 -9.90 13.15
CA ILE A 370 -2.64 -9.25 12.81
C ILE A 370 -2.15 -8.56 14.07
N LEU A 371 -1.01 -9.01 14.58
CA LEU A 371 -0.32 -8.35 15.67
C LEU A 371 1.02 -7.85 15.17
N SER A 372 1.22 -6.53 15.24
CA SER A 372 2.47 -5.88 14.86
C SER A 372 2.85 -4.81 15.85
N SER A 373 4.13 -4.46 15.90
CA SER A 373 4.62 -3.32 16.65
C SER A 373 5.51 -2.45 15.76
N TYR A 374 5.41 -1.14 15.96
CA TYR A 374 6.26 -0.18 15.28
C TYR A 374 6.54 0.97 16.26
N MET A 375 7.81 1.16 16.61
CA MET A 375 8.25 2.22 17.50
C MET A 375 9.01 3.26 16.69
N ILE A 376 8.37 4.40 16.47
CA ILE A 376 8.99 5.49 15.71
C ILE A 376 10.13 6.11 16.50
N ARG A 377 11.28 6.29 15.86
CA ARG A 377 12.47 6.93 16.47
C ARG A 377 12.31 8.44 16.54
N LYS A 378 13.01 9.07 17.48
CA LYS A 378 13.02 10.52 17.63
C LYS A 378 13.44 11.22 16.33
N THR A 379 14.42 10.68 15.62
CA THR A 379 14.87 11.19 14.32
C THR A 379 13.75 11.27 13.28
N ASP A 380 12.93 10.21 13.17
CA ASP A 380 11.83 10.17 12.21
C ASP A 380 10.67 11.08 12.64
N ILE A 381 10.44 11.25 13.95
CA ILE A 381 9.49 12.24 14.51
C ILE A 381 9.92 13.67 14.17
N GLU A 382 11.21 13.99 14.29
CA GLU A 382 11.72 15.31 13.93
C GLU A 382 11.57 15.59 12.43
N ILE A 383 11.80 14.59 11.57
CA ILE A 383 11.55 14.70 10.13
C ILE A 383 10.05 14.94 9.87
N PHE A 384 9.18 14.19 10.56
CA PHE A 384 7.73 14.33 10.41
C PHE A 384 7.22 15.71 10.86
N LYS A 385 7.69 16.18 12.03
CA LYS A 385 7.41 17.53 12.55
C LYS A 385 7.79 18.64 11.56
N ARG A 386 9.01 18.54 10.99
CA ARG A 386 9.47 19.47 9.95
C ARG A 386 8.60 19.45 8.70
N GLY A 387 8.21 18.26 8.23
CA GLY A 387 7.31 18.12 7.09
C GLY A 387 5.95 18.80 7.34
N ILE A 388 5.37 18.64 8.54
CA ILE A 388 4.13 19.29 8.93
C ILE A 388 4.29 20.82 8.94
N ALA A 389 5.38 21.34 9.52
CA ALA A 389 5.66 22.78 9.55
C ALA A 389 5.84 23.35 8.13
N PHE A 390 6.60 22.69 7.26
CA PHE A 390 6.78 23.11 5.87
C PHE A 390 5.46 23.13 5.09
N MET A 391 4.64 22.08 5.25
CA MET A 391 3.34 22.05 4.60
C MET A 391 2.40 23.13 5.12
N SER A 392 2.50 23.47 6.41
CA SER A 392 1.75 24.59 7.02
C SER A 392 2.14 25.92 6.40
N LEU A 393 3.44 26.20 6.26
CA LEU A 393 3.95 27.42 5.61
C LEU A 393 3.50 27.53 4.15
N ILE A 394 3.48 26.41 3.41
CA ILE A 394 2.99 26.37 2.02
C ILE A 394 1.50 26.75 1.96
N PHE A 395 0.68 26.21 2.87
CA PHE A 395 -0.73 26.57 2.94
C PHE A 395 -0.95 28.03 3.35
N MET A 396 -0.18 28.56 4.31
CA MET A 396 -0.23 29.97 4.69
C MET A 396 0.14 30.86 3.50
N ALA A 397 1.20 30.53 2.79
CA ALA A 397 1.57 31.21 1.56
C ALA A 397 0.47 31.12 0.50
N ALA A 398 -0.30 30.04 0.45
CA ALA A 398 -1.46 29.91 -0.43
C ALA A 398 -2.68 30.75 0.02
N GLY A 399 -2.65 31.38 1.21
CA GLY A 399 -3.72 32.21 1.76
C GLY A 399 -4.66 31.48 2.74
N ALA A 400 -4.20 30.41 3.37
CA ALA A 400 -4.93 29.75 4.43
C ALA A 400 -5.13 30.68 5.64
N VAL A 401 -6.29 30.54 6.30
CA VAL A 401 -6.66 31.32 7.51
C VAL A 401 -6.24 30.57 8.76
N LYS A 402 -6.40 29.25 8.75
CA LYS A 402 -6.02 28.35 9.86
C LYS A 402 -5.44 27.06 9.29
N ILE A 403 -4.50 26.47 10.01
CA ILE A 403 -3.91 25.17 9.71
C ILE A 403 -4.22 24.21 10.85
N TYR A 404 -4.70 23.02 10.53
CA TYR A 404 -4.90 21.90 11.44
C TYR A 404 -3.79 20.88 11.20
N THR A 405 -2.92 20.69 12.17
CA THR A 405 -1.63 19.98 12.00
C THR A 405 -1.73 18.47 12.20
N GLY A 406 -2.73 17.97 12.94
CA GLY A 406 -2.76 16.60 13.45
C GLY A 406 -1.80 16.35 14.61
N ILE A 407 -1.24 17.40 15.24
CA ILE A 407 -0.39 17.34 16.44
C ILE A 407 -1.19 17.87 17.63
N SER A 408 -1.48 17.04 18.63
CA SER A 408 -2.37 17.40 19.73
C SER A 408 -1.86 18.55 20.60
N SER A 409 -0.53 18.76 20.71
CA SER A 409 0.08 19.89 21.41
C SER A 409 0.18 21.17 20.56
N PHE A 410 -0.05 21.08 19.26
CA PHE A 410 -0.08 22.19 18.31
C PHE A 410 -1.24 22.00 17.34
N PRO A 411 -2.50 21.92 17.82
CA PRO A 411 -3.63 21.51 16.98
C PRO A 411 -3.93 22.51 15.87
N VAL A 412 -3.66 23.79 16.10
CA VAL A 412 -3.94 24.90 15.17
C VAL A 412 -2.71 25.80 15.05
N LEU A 413 -2.38 26.20 13.83
CA LEU A 413 -1.42 27.28 13.54
C LEU A 413 -2.13 28.34 12.70
N GLU A 414 -1.89 29.63 13.00
CA GLU A 414 -2.51 30.76 12.30
C GLU A 414 -1.47 31.69 11.65
N THR A 415 -0.24 31.66 12.13
CA THR A 415 0.85 32.53 11.65
C THR A 415 2.12 31.73 11.33
N PRO A 416 3.05 32.28 10.52
CA PRO A 416 4.36 31.68 10.31
C PRO A 416 5.16 31.46 11.60
N GLU A 417 5.02 32.39 12.57
CA GLU A 417 5.69 32.29 13.88
C GLU A 417 5.19 31.06 14.67
N ASP A 418 3.94 30.65 14.48
CA ASP A 418 3.43 29.39 15.06
C ASP A 418 4.17 28.18 14.47
N ALA A 419 4.47 28.19 13.17
CA ALA A 419 5.25 27.13 12.53
C ALA A 419 6.71 27.12 13.04
N ASP A 420 7.31 28.28 13.31
CA ASP A 420 8.65 28.38 13.91
C ASP A 420 8.64 27.87 15.35
N ARG A 421 7.60 28.16 16.12
CA ARG A 421 7.40 27.60 17.46
C ARG A 421 7.28 26.07 17.43
N LEU A 422 6.52 25.54 16.47
CA LEU A 422 6.43 24.09 16.27
C LEU A 422 7.80 23.48 15.94
N LEU A 423 8.57 24.09 15.03
CA LEU A 423 9.91 23.64 14.66
C LEU A 423 10.86 23.58 15.85
N SER A 424 10.78 24.55 16.75
CA SER A 424 11.66 24.68 17.93
C SER A 424 11.21 23.80 19.10
N ALA A 425 9.95 23.33 19.13
CA ALA A 425 9.39 22.57 20.24
C ALA A 425 9.88 21.12 20.29
N ASP A 426 10.11 20.59 21.50
CA ASP A 426 10.31 19.15 21.75
C ASP A 426 8.93 18.47 21.86
N VAL A 427 8.41 18.01 20.71
CA VAL A 427 7.10 17.36 20.63
C VAL A 427 7.23 15.87 20.83
N LYS A 428 6.53 15.32 21.81
CA LYS A 428 6.55 13.87 22.09
C LYS A 428 5.85 13.07 21.00
N PRO A 429 6.31 11.85 20.68
CA PRO A 429 5.72 11.01 19.63
C PRO A 429 4.22 10.78 19.78
N ASN A 430 3.71 10.61 21.01
CA ASN A 430 2.28 10.37 21.29
C ASN A 430 1.36 11.58 21.04
N HIS A 431 1.93 12.74 20.68
CA HIS A 431 1.15 13.90 20.26
C HIS A 431 0.80 13.86 18.75
N PHE A 432 1.43 12.98 17.97
CA PHE A 432 1.21 12.89 16.54
C PHE A 432 0.12 11.85 16.20
N GLU A 433 -0.75 12.18 15.27
CA GLU A 433 -1.56 11.20 14.56
C GLU A 433 -0.73 10.61 13.42
N ILE A 434 -0.45 9.30 13.48
CA ILE A 434 0.38 8.62 12.48
C ILE A 434 -0.43 7.55 11.76
N LEU A 435 -0.43 7.64 10.44
CA LEU A 435 -1.03 6.70 9.52
C LEU A 435 0.06 5.99 8.73
N ALA A 436 -0.22 4.81 8.20
CA ALA A 436 0.67 4.10 7.31
C ALA A 436 -0.11 3.39 6.19
N PHE A 437 0.38 3.53 4.97
CA PHE A 437 -0.24 2.96 3.79
C PHE A 437 0.73 2.03 3.04
N HIS A 438 1.98 1.96 3.48
CA HIS A 438 3.09 1.36 2.76
C HIS A 438 3.90 0.39 3.63
N PRO A 439 3.29 -0.65 4.25
CA PRO A 439 4.05 -1.62 5.03
C PRO A 439 4.97 -2.44 4.11
N LEU A 440 6.27 -2.56 4.48
CA LEU A 440 7.33 -3.21 3.71
C LEU A 440 8.24 -4.05 4.62
N GLY A 441 9.08 -4.91 4.04
CA GLY A 441 10.32 -5.44 4.63
C GLY A 441 10.20 -6.72 5.48
N THR A 442 9.02 -7.20 5.82
CA THR A 442 8.85 -8.31 6.79
C THR A 442 9.33 -9.68 6.33
N CYS A 443 9.68 -9.82 5.06
CA CYS A 443 10.38 -10.97 4.47
C CYS A 443 11.47 -10.46 3.53
N ARG A 444 12.24 -9.44 3.94
CA ARG A 444 13.12 -8.67 3.06
C ARG A 444 14.06 -9.52 2.24
N MET A 445 14.25 -9.10 0.99
CA MET A 445 15.21 -9.67 0.05
C MET A 445 16.64 -9.32 0.43
N ALA A 446 17.57 -10.27 0.30
CA ALA A 446 18.98 -10.05 0.50
C ALA A 446 19.83 -11.11 -0.21
N ALA A 447 21.13 -10.86 -0.35
CA ALA A 447 22.06 -11.78 -1.02
C ALA A 447 22.23 -13.12 -0.27
N ASN A 448 22.04 -13.14 1.06
CA ASN A 448 22.25 -14.34 1.87
C ASN A 448 21.29 -14.38 3.11
N PRO A 449 21.13 -15.55 3.73
CA PRO A 449 20.17 -15.74 4.83
C PRO A 449 20.55 -15.06 6.15
N ARG A 450 21.74 -14.48 6.27
CA ARG A 450 22.12 -13.67 7.45
C ARG A 450 21.55 -12.25 7.37
N LEU A 451 21.18 -11.79 6.18
CA LEU A 451 20.71 -10.43 5.91
C LEU A 451 19.21 -10.36 5.62
N GLY A 452 18.58 -11.45 5.17
CA GLY A 452 17.16 -11.43 4.80
C GLY A 452 16.48 -12.79 4.83
N ALA A 453 15.19 -12.81 4.50
CA ALA A 453 14.35 -14.00 4.49
C ALA A 453 14.30 -14.68 3.11
N VAL A 454 14.46 -13.91 2.04
CA VAL A 454 14.40 -14.41 0.68
C VAL A 454 15.63 -14.01 -0.13
N SER A 455 15.98 -14.86 -1.09
CA SER A 455 17.09 -14.64 -2.00
C SER A 455 16.83 -13.47 -2.97
N PRO A 456 17.84 -13.00 -3.72
CA PRO A 456 17.65 -11.99 -4.76
C PRO A 456 16.60 -12.35 -5.83
N ARG A 457 16.24 -13.62 -5.96
CA ARG A 457 15.18 -14.11 -6.86
C ARG A 457 13.83 -14.38 -6.14
N GLY A 458 13.67 -13.89 -4.91
CA GLY A 458 12.45 -14.05 -4.12
C GLY A 458 12.23 -15.43 -3.51
N GLN A 459 13.12 -16.41 -3.71
CA GLN A 459 13.00 -17.74 -3.10
C GLN A 459 13.30 -17.67 -1.61
N VAL A 460 12.45 -18.28 -0.78
CA VAL A 460 12.66 -18.36 0.66
C VAL A 460 13.90 -19.20 0.96
N PHE A 461 14.84 -18.66 1.72
CA PHE A 461 16.06 -19.39 2.09
C PHE A 461 15.74 -20.68 2.83
N GLY A 462 16.36 -21.78 2.41
CA GLY A 462 16.16 -23.11 2.96
C GLY A 462 14.87 -23.81 2.53
N CYS A 463 14.06 -23.24 1.64
CA CYS A 463 12.84 -23.84 1.10
C CYS A 463 12.90 -23.92 -0.43
N ARG A 464 12.77 -25.11 -0.99
CA ARG A 464 12.65 -25.29 -2.45
C ARG A 464 11.20 -25.05 -2.91
N GLY A 465 11.02 -24.46 -4.09
CA GLY A 465 9.70 -24.23 -4.68
C GLY A 465 8.82 -23.23 -3.93
N LEU A 466 9.37 -22.45 -2.99
CA LEU A 466 8.63 -21.43 -2.25
C LEU A 466 9.25 -20.04 -2.50
N TYR A 467 8.43 -19.13 -3.00
CA TYR A 467 8.80 -17.75 -3.30
C TYR A 467 7.89 -16.76 -2.56
N VAL A 468 8.36 -15.54 -2.38
CA VAL A 468 7.56 -14.41 -1.89
C VAL A 468 7.62 -13.31 -2.93
N ALA A 469 6.45 -12.73 -3.27
CA ALA A 469 6.34 -11.69 -4.28
C ALA A 469 5.30 -10.64 -3.88
N ASP A 470 5.57 -9.89 -2.82
CA ASP A 470 4.74 -8.77 -2.35
C ASP A 470 5.59 -7.70 -1.64
N GLY A 471 4.95 -6.74 -0.97
CA GLY A 471 5.65 -5.67 -0.25
C GLY A 471 6.59 -6.16 0.85
N SER A 472 6.44 -7.40 1.34
CA SER A 472 7.33 -7.96 2.37
C SER A 472 8.76 -8.19 1.89
N VAL A 473 8.96 -8.39 0.57
CA VAL A 473 10.32 -8.59 0.02
C VAL A 473 11.07 -7.30 -0.21
N VAL A 474 10.35 -6.16 -0.33
CA VAL A 474 10.97 -4.83 -0.50
C VAL A 474 11.84 -4.54 0.71
N PRO A 475 13.16 -4.38 0.53
CA PRO A 475 14.09 -4.47 1.67
C PRO A 475 13.94 -3.39 2.72
N THR A 476 13.63 -2.16 2.30
CA THR A 476 13.54 -0.98 3.17
C THR A 476 12.43 -0.04 2.71
N SER A 477 12.15 0.96 3.55
CA SER A 477 11.39 2.16 3.17
C SER A 477 11.98 2.79 1.90
N LEU A 478 11.12 3.33 1.05
CA LEU A 478 11.51 3.91 -0.26
C LEU A 478 11.55 5.44 -0.26
N GLY A 479 10.86 6.07 0.71
CA GLY A 479 10.56 7.51 0.66
C GLY A 479 9.53 7.90 -0.40
N VAL A 480 8.97 6.93 -1.13
CA VAL A 480 7.93 7.10 -2.15
C VAL A 480 6.94 5.93 -2.12
N ASN A 481 5.79 6.07 -2.78
CA ASN A 481 4.74 5.04 -2.84
C ASN A 481 5.27 3.77 -3.53
N PRO A 482 5.13 2.58 -2.92
CA PRO A 482 5.87 1.37 -3.31
C PRO A 482 5.21 0.53 -4.39
N GLN A 483 3.99 0.84 -4.85
CA GLN A 483 3.20 -0.02 -5.73
C GLN A 483 3.99 -0.49 -6.96
N VAL A 484 4.62 0.44 -7.69
CA VAL A 484 5.36 0.12 -8.93
C VAL A 484 6.62 -0.69 -8.61
N THR A 485 7.30 -0.39 -7.49
CA THR A 485 8.45 -1.17 -7.01
C THR A 485 8.06 -2.62 -6.71
N ILE A 486 6.95 -2.84 -5.98
CA ILE A 486 6.45 -4.19 -5.66
C ILE A 486 6.13 -4.97 -6.95
N MET A 487 5.43 -4.33 -7.89
CA MET A 487 5.09 -4.94 -9.18
C MET A 487 6.35 -5.28 -10.00
N THR A 488 7.34 -4.39 -10.00
CA THR A 488 8.60 -4.60 -10.72
C THR A 488 9.41 -5.77 -10.14
N LEU A 489 9.53 -5.84 -8.81
CA LEU A 489 10.18 -6.98 -8.15
C LEU A 489 9.40 -8.28 -8.35
N ALA A 490 8.06 -8.23 -8.35
CA ALA A 490 7.24 -9.41 -8.65
C ALA A 490 7.42 -9.90 -10.09
N THR A 491 7.58 -8.99 -11.05
CA THR A 491 7.93 -9.31 -12.44
C THR A 491 9.29 -10.01 -12.52
N HIS A 492 10.32 -9.46 -11.87
CA HIS A 492 11.64 -10.06 -11.76
C HIS A 492 11.60 -11.48 -11.16
N ILE A 493 10.84 -11.66 -10.07
CA ILE A 493 10.69 -12.96 -9.38
C ILE A 493 9.96 -13.96 -10.29
N ALA A 494 8.89 -13.54 -10.97
CA ALA A 494 8.14 -14.41 -11.88
C ALA A 494 8.98 -14.87 -13.07
N GLU A 495 9.82 -14.00 -13.64
CA GLU A 495 10.79 -14.38 -14.67
C GLU A 495 11.76 -15.46 -14.17
N GLY A 496 12.29 -15.28 -12.95
CA GLY A 496 13.15 -16.27 -12.32
C GLY A 496 12.47 -17.62 -12.09
N ILE A 497 11.19 -17.62 -11.66
CA ILE A 497 10.39 -18.86 -11.48
C ILE A 497 10.18 -19.56 -12.84
N ALA A 498 9.80 -18.83 -13.88
CA ALA A 498 9.58 -19.42 -15.20
C ALA A 498 10.82 -20.15 -15.71
N LEU A 499 12.01 -19.55 -15.57
CA LEU A 499 13.30 -20.19 -15.96
C LEU A 499 13.62 -21.48 -15.17
N THR A 500 13.00 -21.71 -14.02
CA THR A 500 13.20 -22.94 -13.24
C THR A 500 12.18 -24.02 -13.54
N LEU A 501 11.09 -23.69 -14.23
CA LEU A 501 10.00 -24.61 -14.54
C LEU A 501 9.96 -25.05 -16.01
N THR A 502 10.53 -24.22 -16.88
CA THR A 502 10.79 -24.55 -18.30
C THR A 502 12.14 -25.24 -18.47
#